data_3b5c9a1102aff687b50a06db46318899
#
_entry.id   3b5c9a1102aff687b50a06db46318899
#
_cell.length_a   1.000
_cell.length_b   1.000
_cell.length_c   1.000
_cell.angle_alpha   90.00
_cell.angle_beta   90.00
_cell.angle_gamma   90.00
#
_symmetry.space_group_name_H-M   'P 1'
#
loop_
_entity.id
_entity.type
_entity.pdbx_description
1 polymer ?
#
loop_
_entity_poly.entity_id
_entity_poly.type
_entity_poly.pdbx_seq_one_letter_code
_entity_poly.pdbx_strand_id
1 'polypeptide(L)'
;VFYPNTYYKFNVTGAGTQNTNPVEGDVRWTPLYWSLSIKPQESNINRKWEIGSAKGIYTKVERAYNIYIFFQREEYTGGIWEKNDIVQPVRYQFNAAPLTEQGGSYKYLIGGIGYKILNEREVSVTGLAAEYNVIQIPATVVINDKVYKVTTIDKNAFSGNKEITDVIFGNNVTTIGKYAFSQCPNLRNIRFGSRVKRIGSNAFAQCTKLRNFILPASVRHIDARAFYQCPAVKVIRINSTALNYVGKKAFAVNKTVTIRLPEKLFARYQKLIKASNVYSK
;
A
#
# COMPACT_ATOMS: atom_id res chain seq x y z
N VAL A 1 -1.90 7.19 -11.68
CA VAL A 1 -3.19 7.30 -12.35
C VAL A 1 -4.17 7.92 -11.37
N PHE A 2 -4.90 8.95 -11.80
CA PHE A 2 -5.87 9.68 -10.99
C PHE A 2 -7.23 9.56 -11.66
N TYR A 3 -8.28 9.49 -10.84
CA TYR A 3 -9.64 9.27 -11.34
C TYR A 3 -10.40 10.57 -11.45
N PRO A 4 -11.22 10.76 -12.50
CA PRO A 4 -12.06 11.94 -12.66
C PRO A 4 -12.98 12.15 -11.44
N ASN A 5 -13.24 13.41 -11.13
CA ASN A 5 -14.11 13.83 -10.03
C ASN A 5 -13.69 13.38 -8.61
N THR A 6 -12.43 12.98 -8.42
CA THR A 6 -11.88 12.61 -7.13
C THR A 6 -10.94 13.69 -6.62
N TYR A 7 -11.04 14.02 -5.33
CA TYR A 7 -10.12 14.93 -4.67
C TYR A 7 -8.90 14.17 -4.15
N TYR A 8 -7.72 14.67 -4.46
CA TYR A 8 -6.44 14.11 -4.02
C TYR A 8 -5.70 15.08 -3.14
N LYS A 9 -5.17 14.59 -2.03
CA LYS A 9 -4.25 15.34 -1.18
C LYS A 9 -2.83 14.89 -1.46
N PHE A 10 -1.99 15.82 -1.84
CA PHE A 10 -0.56 15.60 -2.05
C PHE A 10 0.22 16.20 -0.90
N ASN A 11 1.02 15.40 -0.23
CA ASN A 11 2.03 15.89 0.67
C ASN A 11 3.32 16.07 -0.12
N VAL A 12 3.80 17.29 -0.21
CA VAL A 12 5.04 17.61 -0.90
C VAL A 12 6.10 17.90 0.14
N THR A 13 7.15 17.08 0.12
CA THR A 13 8.34 17.30 0.94
C THR A 13 9.46 17.81 0.05
N GLY A 14 10.29 18.70 0.57
CA GLY A 14 11.52 19.13 -0.10
C GLY A 14 12.49 17.95 -0.31
N ALA A 15 13.42 18.14 -1.20
CA ALA A 15 14.53 17.21 -1.45
C ALA A 15 15.86 17.87 -1.12
N GLY A 16 16.88 17.09 -0.82
CA GLY A 16 18.22 17.55 -0.46
C GLY A 16 18.56 17.23 0.99
N THR A 17 19.55 17.93 1.52
CA THR A 17 20.03 17.69 2.88
C THR A 17 18.95 18.04 3.90
N GLN A 18 18.40 17.01 4.54
CA GLN A 18 17.45 17.12 5.67
C GLN A 18 18.20 17.08 7.00
N ASN A 19 19.45 17.50 7.01
CA ASN A 19 20.30 17.39 8.18
C ASN A 19 19.89 18.40 9.25
N THR A 20 19.75 17.96 10.49
CA THR A 20 19.54 18.84 11.65
C THR A 20 20.79 19.68 11.96
N ASN A 21 21.95 19.27 11.44
CA ASN A 21 23.23 19.99 11.54
C ASN A 21 23.81 20.18 10.13
N PRO A 22 23.30 21.14 9.36
CA PRO A 22 23.81 21.41 8.02
C PRO A 22 25.24 21.94 8.07
N VAL A 23 26.03 21.61 7.06
CA VAL A 23 27.39 22.10 6.88
C VAL A 23 27.45 23.06 5.69
N GLU A 24 28.46 23.92 5.67
CA GLU A 24 28.68 24.88 4.60
C GLU A 24 28.65 24.22 3.21
N GLY A 25 27.84 24.74 2.30
CA GLY A 25 27.63 24.19 0.96
C GLY A 25 26.54 23.14 0.84
N ASP A 26 25.88 22.72 1.93
CA ASP A 26 24.72 21.84 1.85
C ASP A 26 23.59 22.49 1.03
N VAL A 27 22.90 21.67 0.24
CA VAL A 27 21.82 22.13 -0.65
C VAL A 27 20.52 21.41 -0.32
N ARG A 28 19.44 22.17 -0.27
CA ARG A 28 18.09 21.62 -0.19
C ARG A 28 17.17 22.28 -1.22
N TRP A 29 16.09 21.57 -1.54
CA TRP A 29 15.03 22.06 -2.41
C TRP A 29 13.74 22.16 -1.63
N THR A 30 13.21 23.37 -1.49
CA THR A 30 11.95 23.61 -0.77
C THR A 30 10.82 23.90 -1.75
N PRO A 31 9.62 23.29 -1.56
CA PRO A 31 8.50 23.57 -2.44
C PRO A 31 8.03 25.01 -2.27
N LEU A 32 7.95 25.73 -3.38
CA LEU A 32 7.61 27.16 -3.40
C LEU A 32 6.14 27.37 -3.78
N TYR A 33 5.70 26.80 -4.89
CA TYR A 33 4.30 26.85 -5.36
C TYR A 33 4.05 25.73 -6.39
N TRP A 34 2.79 25.58 -6.80
CA TRP A 34 2.43 24.68 -7.87
C TRP A 34 1.57 25.35 -8.96
N SER A 35 1.57 24.79 -10.16
CA SER A 35 0.80 25.28 -11.30
C SER A 35 0.45 24.15 -12.23
N LEU A 36 -0.60 24.35 -13.04
CA LEU A 36 -0.93 23.48 -14.15
C LEU A 36 -0.11 23.76 -15.42
N SER A 37 0.73 24.80 -15.39
CA SER A 37 1.60 25.21 -16.49
C SER A 37 3.06 25.18 -16.07
N ILE A 38 3.94 24.73 -16.98
CA ILE A 38 5.41 24.81 -16.79
C ILE A 38 5.94 26.23 -16.84
N LYS A 39 5.19 27.13 -17.48
CA LYS A 39 5.47 28.57 -17.55
C LYS A 39 4.31 29.32 -16.87
N PRO A 40 4.25 29.35 -15.53
CA PRO A 40 3.17 29.99 -14.83
C PRO A 40 3.25 31.52 -15.00
N GLN A 41 2.13 32.12 -15.40
CA GLN A 41 1.92 33.56 -15.20
C GLN A 41 1.32 33.76 -13.81
N GLU A 42 1.43 34.95 -13.23
CA GLU A 42 0.89 35.20 -11.88
C GLU A 42 -0.59 34.81 -11.73
N SER A 43 -1.38 34.98 -12.80
CA SER A 43 -2.77 34.56 -12.88
C SER A 43 -2.98 33.03 -12.84
N ASN A 44 -1.94 32.24 -13.13
CA ASN A 44 -1.98 30.78 -13.18
C ASN A 44 -1.31 30.09 -11.97
N ILE A 45 -0.77 30.89 -11.04
CA ILE A 45 -0.22 30.38 -9.78
C ILE A 45 -1.38 30.12 -8.83
N ASN A 46 -1.88 28.92 -8.85
CA ASN A 46 -3.13 28.60 -8.17
C ASN A 46 -3.03 28.61 -6.64
N ARG A 47 -1.89 28.38 -6.02
CA ARG A 47 -1.72 28.51 -4.55
C ARG A 47 -0.26 28.56 -4.16
N LYS A 48 0.08 29.57 -3.40
CA LYS A 48 1.28 29.60 -2.56
C LYS A 48 0.98 28.74 -1.33
N TRP A 49 1.83 27.80 -0.99
CA TRP A 49 1.78 27.23 0.34
C TRP A 49 2.68 27.99 1.29
N GLU A 50 2.23 28.06 2.51
CA GLU A 50 3.09 28.53 3.58
C GLU A 50 4.07 27.40 3.92
N ILE A 51 5.35 27.73 3.84
CA ILE A 51 6.45 26.85 4.23
C ILE A 51 6.26 26.49 5.70
N GLY A 52 6.25 25.20 6.03
CA GLY A 52 6.15 24.71 7.41
C GLY A 52 4.77 24.23 7.86
N SER A 53 3.71 24.40 7.07
CA SER A 53 2.43 23.77 7.35
C SER A 53 2.28 22.46 6.54
N ALA A 54 1.84 21.39 7.19
CA ALA A 54 1.50 20.11 6.54
C ALA A 54 0.24 20.23 5.67
N LYS A 55 0.11 21.32 4.92
CA LYS A 55 -1.00 21.54 4.01
C LYS A 55 -0.72 20.80 2.70
N GLY A 56 -1.54 19.80 2.37
CA GLY A 56 -1.49 19.13 1.07
C GLY A 56 -2.21 19.94 -0.02
N ILE A 57 -1.86 19.68 -1.27
CA ILE A 57 -2.65 20.16 -2.41
C ILE A 57 -3.93 19.34 -2.49
N TYR A 58 -5.05 20.03 -2.53
CA TYR A 58 -6.33 19.42 -2.85
C TYR A 58 -6.72 19.85 -4.26
N THR A 59 -6.86 18.90 -5.17
CA THR A 59 -7.35 19.19 -6.51
C THR A 59 -8.35 18.15 -6.95
N LYS A 60 -9.39 18.59 -7.61
CA LYS A 60 -10.37 17.71 -8.26
C LYS A 60 -9.88 17.37 -9.66
N VAL A 61 -9.70 16.09 -9.93
CA VAL A 61 -9.24 15.61 -11.22
C VAL A 61 -10.46 15.35 -12.11
N GLU A 62 -10.65 16.18 -13.12
CA GLU A 62 -11.73 16.02 -14.11
C GLU A 62 -11.24 15.36 -15.41
N ARG A 63 -9.97 15.50 -15.71
CA ARG A 63 -9.29 14.94 -16.89
C ARG A 63 -7.81 14.77 -16.63
N ALA A 64 -7.11 14.06 -17.51
CA ALA A 64 -5.65 13.97 -17.44
C ALA A 64 -5.00 15.35 -17.55
N TYR A 65 -4.05 15.66 -16.67
CA TYR A 65 -3.27 16.89 -16.71
C TYR A 65 -1.93 16.74 -16.00
N ASN A 66 -1.06 17.71 -16.18
CA ASN A 66 0.20 17.80 -15.47
C ASN A 66 0.06 18.81 -14.32
N ILE A 67 0.63 18.49 -13.16
CA ILE A 67 0.92 19.46 -12.11
C ILE A 67 2.43 19.66 -12.10
N TYR A 68 2.84 20.92 -12.07
CA TYR A 68 4.22 21.30 -11.91
C TYR A 68 4.40 21.86 -10.50
N ILE A 69 5.29 21.26 -9.74
CA ILE A 69 5.67 21.76 -8.42
C ILE A 69 7.02 22.43 -8.60
N PHE A 70 7.08 23.69 -8.25
CA PHE A 70 8.26 24.52 -8.37
C PHE A 70 9.01 24.50 -7.04
N PHE A 71 10.24 24.04 -7.06
CA PHE A 71 11.13 23.97 -5.91
C PHE A 71 12.16 25.09 -6.02
N GLN A 72 12.34 25.80 -4.91
CA GLN A 72 13.43 26.77 -4.76
C GLN A 72 14.65 26.10 -4.17
N ARG A 73 15.81 26.33 -4.80
CA ARG A 73 17.09 25.89 -4.26
C ARG A 73 17.50 26.81 -3.11
N GLU A 74 17.89 26.21 -2.00
CA GLU A 74 18.49 26.90 -0.86
C GLU A 74 19.85 26.25 -0.57
N GLU A 75 20.83 27.05 -0.22
CA GLU A 75 22.19 26.63 0.11
C GLU A 75 22.55 27.13 1.52
N TYR A 76 23.20 26.26 2.30
CA TYR A 76 23.62 26.65 3.65
C TYR A 76 24.93 27.41 3.59
N THR A 77 24.89 28.68 3.94
CA THR A 77 26.03 29.58 3.84
C THR A 77 26.06 30.52 5.06
N GLY A 78 27.21 30.67 5.71
CA GLY A 78 27.35 31.56 6.85
C GLY A 78 26.45 31.25 8.04
N GLY A 79 26.07 29.97 8.22
CA GLY A 79 25.22 29.55 9.33
C GLY A 79 23.70 29.65 9.10
N ILE A 80 23.26 30.02 7.89
CA ILE A 80 21.86 30.15 7.52
C ILE A 80 21.58 29.52 6.17
N TRP A 81 20.30 29.15 5.91
CA TRP A 81 19.85 28.71 4.60
C TRP A 81 19.50 29.94 3.74
N GLU A 82 20.30 30.16 2.72
CA GLU A 82 20.09 31.25 1.78
C GLU A 82 19.34 30.77 0.54
N LYS A 83 18.29 31.49 0.15
CA LYS A 83 17.57 31.29 -1.09
C LYS A 83 18.36 31.86 -2.24
N ASN A 84 18.50 31.09 -3.31
CA ASN A 84 19.01 31.65 -4.56
C ASN A 84 17.87 31.71 -5.60
N ASP A 85 18.12 32.35 -6.74
CA ASP A 85 17.13 32.57 -7.79
C ASP A 85 16.84 31.32 -8.63
N ILE A 86 17.38 30.16 -8.24
CA ILE A 86 17.17 28.90 -8.97
C ILE A 86 15.87 28.28 -8.52
N VAL A 87 14.88 28.27 -9.42
CA VAL A 87 13.60 27.59 -9.23
C VAL A 87 13.47 26.49 -10.29
N GLN A 88 13.29 25.27 -9.83
CA GLN A 88 13.19 24.11 -10.73
C GLN A 88 11.80 23.49 -10.66
N PRO A 89 11.11 23.32 -11.82
CA PRO A 89 9.84 22.62 -11.86
C PRO A 89 10.04 21.11 -11.90
N VAL A 90 9.29 20.41 -11.09
CA VAL A 90 9.13 18.95 -11.17
C VAL A 90 7.74 18.66 -11.69
N ARG A 91 7.65 17.94 -12.80
CA ARG A 91 6.39 17.55 -13.42
C ARG A 91 5.84 16.27 -12.79
N TYR A 92 4.62 16.35 -12.31
CA TYR A 92 3.81 15.20 -11.94
C TYR A 92 2.69 15.04 -12.97
N GLN A 93 2.69 13.93 -13.69
CA GLN A 93 1.67 13.63 -14.69
C GLN A 93 0.53 12.87 -14.04
N PHE A 94 -0.67 13.42 -14.16
CA PHE A 94 -1.90 12.83 -13.70
C PHE A 94 -2.68 12.32 -14.90
N ASN A 95 -2.68 11.01 -15.10
CA ASN A 95 -3.48 10.38 -16.14
C ASN A 95 -4.82 9.97 -15.53
N ALA A 96 -5.89 10.58 -15.96
CA ALA A 96 -7.22 10.09 -15.66
C ALA A 96 -7.39 8.75 -16.37
N ALA A 97 -7.54 7.67 -15.61
CA ALA A 97 -8.01 6.43 -16.20
C ALA A 97 -9.49 6.62 -16.56
N PRO A 98 -9.92 6.23 -17.76
CA PRO A 98 -11.34 6.12 -18.02
C PRO A 98 -11.92 5.15 -16.98
N LEU A 99 -13.08 5.50 -16.43
CA LEU A 99 -13.91 4.57 -15.67
C LEU A 99 -14.42 3.51 -16.66
N THR A 100 -13.57 2.58 -17.03
CA THR A 100 -14.03 1.37 -17.72
C THR A 100 -14.66 0.51 -16.65
N GLU A 101 -15.95 0.36 -16.72
CA GLU A 101 -16.72 -0.67 -16.05
C GLU A 101 -16.23 -2.05 -16.51
N GLN A 102 -15.05 -2.45 -16.09
CA GLN A 102 -14.67 -3.84 -16.15
C GLN A 102 -15.20 -4.51 -14.88
N GLY A 103 -16.46 -4.91 -14.90
CA GLY A 103 -17.02 -6.02 -14.13
C GLY A 103 -16.88 -6.01 -12.60
N GLY A 104 -16.37 -4.95 -11.98
CA GLY A 104 -16.18 -4.83 -10.54
C GLY A 104 -16.99 -3.67 -10.01
N SER A 105 -17.96 -3.95 -9.15
CA SER A 105 -18.81 -2.93 -8.51
C SER A 105 -17.98 -2.13 -7.49
N TYR A 106 -17.12 -1.24 -7.97
CA TYR A 106 -16.45 -0.26 -7.11
C TYR A 106 -17.47 0.81 -6.75
N LYS A 107 -17.89 0.84 -5.49
CA LYS A 107 -18.79 1.89 -5.04
C LYS A 107 -18.05 3.20 -4.82
N TYR A 108 -16.76 3.14 -4.45
CA TYR A 108 -15.87 4.29 -4.25
C TYR A 108 -14.47 3.95 -4.75
N LEU A 109 -13.84 4.85 -5.47
CA LEU A 109 -12.50 4.68 -6.01
C LEU A 109 -11.59 5.80 -5.54
N ILE A 110 -10.58 5.48 -4.74
CA ILE A 110 -9.69 6.46 -4.12
C ILE A 110 -8.25 6.00 -4.26
N GLY A 111 -7.41 6.82 -4.87
CA GLY A 111 -6.01 6.46 -5.13
C GLY A 111 -5.85 5.15 -5.93
N GLY A 112 -6.76 4.89 -6.87
CA GLY A 112 -6.75 3.67 -7.69
C GLY A 112 -7.22 2.41 -7.01
N ILE A 113 -7.56 2.47 -5.74
CA ILE A 113 -8.09 1.35 -4.95
C ILE A 113 -9.60 1.50 -4.82
N GLY A 114 -10.33 0.45 -5.14
CA GLY A 114 -11.78 0.36 -4.98
C GLY A 114 -12.16 0.06 -3.54
N TYR A 115 -13.18 0.75 -3.04
CA TYR A 115 -13.70 0.57 -1.69
C TYR A 115 -15.21 0.34 -1.68
N LYS A 116 -15.66 -0.40 -0.66
CA LYS A 116 -17.07 -0.60 -0.33
C LYS A 116 -17.29 -0.29 1.15
N ILE A 117 -18.27 0.53 1.48
CA ILE A 117 -18.67 0.79 2.86
C ILE A 117 -19.32 -0.46 3.43
N LEU A 118 -18.81 -0.97 4.55
CA LEU A 118 -19.35 -2.09 5.29
C LEU A 118 -20.36 -1.64 6.35
N ASN A 119 -20.03 -0.55 7.03
CA ASN A 119 -20.85 0.07 8.08
C ASN A 119 -20.41 1.53 8.27
N GLU A 120 -20.92 2.20 9.28
CA GLU A 120 -20.63 3.61 9.56
C GLU A 120 -19.16 3.96 9.83
N ARG A 121 -18.30 2.98 10.10
CA ARG A 121 -16.90 3.18 10.52
C ARG A 121 -15.89 2.41 9.69
N GLU A 122 -16.34 1.47 8.85
CA GLU A 122 -15.46 0.50 8.21
C GLU A 122 -15.75 0.35 6.73
N VAL A 123 -14.69 0.11 5.98
CA VAL A 123 -14.74 -0.20 4.54
C VAL A 123 -13.93 -1.45 4.23
N SER A 124 -14.30 -2.12 3.14
CA SER A 124 -13.48 -3.12 2.50
C SER A 124 -12.82 -2.58 1.22
N VAL A 125 -11.68 -3.18 0.87
CA VAL A 125 -11.01 -3.00 -0.41
C VAL A 125 -11.58 -4.02 -1.38
N THR A 126 -12.10 -3.56 -2.52
CA THR A 126 -12.78 -4.40 -3.51
C THR A 126 -11.91 -4.73 -4.72
N GLY A 127 -10.83 -4.01 -4.94
CA GLY A 127 -9.89 -4.25 -6.04
C GLY A 127 -9.08 -3.03 -6.44
N LEU A 128 -8.47 -3.13 -7.60
CA LEU A 128 -7.69 -2.08 -8.25
C LEU A 128 -8.33 -1.71 -9.59
N ALA A 129 -8.34 -0.41 -9.87
CA ALA A 129 -8.71 0.10 -11.19
C ALA A 129 -7.51 0.66 -11.96
N ALA A 130 -6.29 0.41 -11.49
CA ALA A 130 -5.05 0.86 -12.12
C ALA A 130 -3.93 -0.17 -11.96
N GLU A 131 -2.93 -0.09 -12.82
CA GLU A 131 -1.74 -0.94 -12.77
C GLU A 131 -0.75 -0.37 -11.75
N TYR A 132 -0.57 -1.07 -10.64
CA TYR A 132 0.41 -0.75 -9.61
C TYR A 132 1.32 -1.93 -9.34
N ASN A 133 2.61 -1.69 -9.29
CA ASN A 133 3.58 -2.70 -8.87
C ASN A 133 3.62 -2.83 -7.33
N VAL A 134 3.45 -1.72 -6.62
CA VAL A 134 3.43 -1.66 -5.16
C VAL A 134 2.07 -1.16 -4.71
N ILE A 135 1.38 -1.96 -3.90
CA ILE A 135 0.09 -1.58 -3.31
C ILE A 135 0.30 -1.28 -1.84
N GLN A 136 -0.02 -0.06 -1.46
CA GLN A 136 -0.12 0.33 -0.06
C GLN A 136 -1.59 0.48 0.32
N ILE A 137 -2.14 -0.51 1.03
CA ILE A 137 -3.48 -0.45 1.60
C ILE A 137 -3.43 0.47 2.82
N PRO A 138 -4.12 1.61 2.83
CA PRO A 138 -4.07 2.54 3.95
C PRO A 138 -4.80 1.98 5.18
N ALA A 139 -4.48 2.48 6.37
CA ALA A 139 -5.23 2.13 7.59
C ALA A 139 -6.63 2.75 7.61
N THR A 140 -6.76 3.94 7.01
CA THR A 140 -8.02 4.69 6.91
C THR A 140 -8.16 5.31 5.53
N VAL A 141 -9.39 5.61 5.13
CA VAL A 141 -9.71 6.32 3.90
C VAL A 141 -10.81 7.35 4.17
N VAL A 142 -10.78 8.45 3.45
CA VAL A 142 -11.84 9.47 3.52
C VAL A 142 -12.80 9.26 2.35
N ILE A 143 -14.09 9.11 2.65
CA ILE A 143 -15.16 8.98 1.65
C ILE A 143 -16.26 9.97 2.05
N ASN A 144 -16.59 10.89 1.16
CA ASN A 144 -17.61 11.93 1.42
C ASN A 144 -17.38 12.64 2.77
N ASP A 145 -16.17 13.15 2.98
CA ASP A 145 -15.72 13.88 4.19
C ASP A 145 -15.76 13.08 5.50
N LYS A 146 -16.06 11.78 5.43
CA LYS A 146 -16.06 10.87 6.57
C LYS A 146 -14.86 9.93 6.53
N VAL A 147 -14.18 9.78 7.67
CA VAL A 147 -13.05 8.86 7.83
C VAL A 147 -13.55 7.45 8.13
N TYR A 148 -13.12 6.49 7.32
CA TYR A 148 -13.40 5.07 7.52
C TYR A 148 -12.13 4.27 7.78
N LYS A 149 -12.21 3.25 8.63
CA LYS A 149 -11.14 2.26 8.81
C LYS A 149 -11.19 1.24 7.68
N VAL A 150 -10.04 0.95 7.09
CA VAL A 150 -9.92 -0.13 6.10
C VAL A 150 -9.67 -1.43 6.86
N THR A 151 -10.69 -2.27 6.99
CA THR A 151 -10.63 -3.46 7.85
C THR A 151 -10.61 -4.78 7.09
N THR A 152 -11.03 -4.79 5.84
CA THR A 152 -11.21 -6.02 5.06
C THR A 152 -10.66 -5.86 3.64
N ILE A 153 -10.00 -6.90 3.16
CA ILE A 153 -9.76 -7.09 1.72
C ILE A 153 -10.81 -8.07 1.24
N ASP A 154 -11.60 -7.70 0.26
CA ASP A 154 -12.70 -8.53 -0.22
C ASP A 154 -12.23 -9.79 -0.94
N LYS A 155 -13.15 -10.73 -1.14
CA LYS A 155 -12.95 -11.91 -1.96
C LYS A 155 -12.54 -11.50 -3.37
N ASN A 156 -11.49 -12.13 -3.88
CA ASN A 156 -10.95 -11.91 -5.23
C ASN A 156 -10.44 -10.48 -5.52
N ALA A 157 -10.30 -9.60 -4.55
CA ALA A 157 -10.00 -8.18 -4.76
C ALA A 157 -8.84 -7.92 -5.74
N PHE A 158 -7.79 -8.73 -5.70
CA PHE A 158 -6.61 -8.61 -6.56
C PHE A 158 -6.26 -9.92 -7.29
N SER A 159 -7.21 -10.86 -7.35
CA SER A 159 -6.97 -12.18 -7.94
C SER A 159 -6.53 -12.07 -9.40
N GLY A 160 -5.48 -12.80 -9.78
CA GLY A 160 -4.95 -12.84 -11.15
C GLY A 160 -4.15 -11.61 -11.58
N ASN A 161 -3.91 -10.67 -10.67
CA ASN A 161 -3.15 -9.47 -11.01
C ASN A 161 -1.68 -9.81 -11.30
N LYS A 162 -1.20 -9.42 -12.48
CA LYS A 162 0.14 -9.73 -12.97
C LYS A 162 1.16 -8.64 -12.67
N GLU A 163 0.73 -7.45 -12.26
CA GLU A 163 1.60 -6.27 -12.08
C GLU A 163 2.09 -6.13 -10.64
N ILE A 164 1.31 -6.59 -9.67
CA ILE A 164 1.64 -6.44 -8.25
C ILE A 164 2.90 -7.22 -7.89
N THR A 165 3.90 -6.50 -7.38
CA THR A 165 5.15 -7.08 -6.83
C THR A 165 5.20 -7.05 -5.31
N ASP A 166 4.59 -6.04 -4.70
CA ASP A 166 4.65 -5.78 -3.26
C ASP A 166 3.30 -5.33 -2.71
N VAL A 167 2.94 -5.83 -1.54
CA VAL A 167 1.73 -5.43 -0.83
C VAL A 167 2.05 -5.07 0.61
N ILE A 168 1.61 -3.88 1.03
CA ILE A 168 1.74 -3.36 2.39
C ILE A 168 0.34 -3.14 2.94
N PHE A 169 -0.01 -3.87 3.99
CA PHE A 169 -1.31 -3.72 4.65
C PHE A 169 -1.26 -2.71 5.78
N GLY A 170 -2.22 -1.79 5.80
CA GLY A 170 -2.44 -0.87 6.91
C GLY A 170 -2.83 -1.59 8.20
N ASN A 171 -2.54 -0.95 9.34
CA ASN A 171 -2.70 -1.56 10.66
C ASN A 171 -4.16 -1.82 11.09
N ASN A 172 -5.15 -1.30 10.38
CA ASN A 172 -6.55 -1.60 10.67
C ASN A 172 -7.11 -2.81 9.91
N VAL A 173 -6.36 -3.34 8.93
CA VAL A 173 -6.77 -4.55 8.20
C VAL A 173 -6.79 -5.74 9.16
N THR A 174 -7.95 -6.37 9.30
CA THR A 174 -8.18 -7.54 10.15
C THR A 174 -8.41 -8.80 9.36
N THR A 175 -8.96 -8.69 8.15
CA THR A 175 -9.36 -9.82 7.32
C THR A 175 -8.86 -9.68 5.90
N ILE A 176 -8.18 -10.72 5.42
CA ILE A 176 -7.82 -10.88 4.02
C ILE A 176 -8.74 -11.96 3.45
N GLY A 177 -9.56 -11.58 2.48
CA GLY A 177 -10.63 -12.41 1.92
C GLY A 177 -10.14 -13.63 1.13
N LYS A 178 -11.08 -14.52 0.84
CA LYS A 178 -10.86 -15.70 0.00
C LYS A 178 -10.36 -15.28 -1.39
N TYR A 179 -9.27 -15.90 -1.89
CA TYR A 179 -8.63 -15.59 -3.18
C TYR A 179 -8.18 -14.14 -3.35
N ALA A 180 -8.03 -13.35 -2.31
CA ALA A 180 -7.76 -11.91 -2.42
C ALA A 180 -6.56 -11.57 -3.31
N PHE A 181 -5.48 -12.34 -3.25
CA PHE A 181 -4.26 -12.22 -4.08
C PHE A 181 -3.90 -13.55 -4.76
N SER A 182 -4.90 -14.42 -5.02
CA SER A 182 -4.65 -15.67 -5.71
C SER A 182 -4.13 -15.42 -7.12
N GLN A 183 -3.17 -16.23 -7.58
CA GLN A 183 -2.62 -16.12 -8.93
C GLN A 183 -2.01 -14.75 -9.24
N CYS A 184 -1.32 -14.14 -8.26
CA CYS A 184 -0.48 -12.96 -8.48
C CYS A 184 0.98 -13.42 -8.72
N PRO A 185 1.38 -13.75 -9.96
CA PRO A 185 2.64 -14.45 -10.24
C PRO A 185 3.88 -13.60 -9.94
N ASN A 186 3.73 -12.27 -9.98
CA ASN A 186 4.83 -11.35 -9.74
C ASN A 186 4.92 -10.87 -8.28
N LEU A 187 3.94 -11.21 -7.41
CA LEU A 187 3.97 -10.84 -6.01
C LEU A 187 5.17 -11.46 -5.29
N ARG A 188 6.06 -10.63 -4.77
CA ARG A 188 7.33 -11.01 -4.11
C ARG A 188 7.32 -10.79 -2.62
N ASN A 189 6.76 -9.67 -2.18
CA ASN A 189 6.83 -9.26 -0.79
C ASN A 189 5.44 -8.93 -0.23
N ILE A 190 5.21 -9.39 1.00
CA ILE A 190 4.00 -9.08 1.76
C ILE A 190 4.43 -8.52 3.10
N ARG A 191 3.92 -7.34 3.44
CA ARG A 191 4.03 -6.76 4.78
C ARG A 191 2.65 -6.67 5.40
N PHE A 192 2.39 -7.55 6.35
CA PHE A 192 1.12 -7.57 7.08
C PHE A 192 1.02 -6.44 8.09
N GLY A 193 -0.16 -5.84 8.21
CA GLY A 193 -0.49 -4.92 9.31
C GLY A 193 -0.60 -5.65 10.66
N SER A 194 -0.43 -4.92 11.74
CA SER A 194 -0.36 -5.47 13.11
C SER A 194 -1.67 -6.07 13.62
N ARG A 195 -2.81 -5.86 12.94
CA ARG A 195 -4.14 -6.33 13.37
C ARG A 195 -4.73 -7.44 12.50
N VAL A 196 -3.99 -7.99 11.54
CA VAL A 196 -4.49 -9.08 10.68
C VAL A 196 -4.79 -10.31 11.55
N LYS A 197 -6.07 -10.71 11.59
CA LYS A 197 -6.58 -11.83 12.38
C LYS A 197 -6.87 -13.07 11.52
N ARG A 198 -7.38 -12.86 10.31
CA ARG A 198 -7.77 -13.95 9.40
C ARG A 198 -7.16 -13.80 8.01
N ILE A 199 -6.62 -14.90 7.50
CA ILE A 199 -6.17 -15.04 6.12
C ILE A 199 -7.07 -16.10 5.46
N GLY A 200 -7.87 -15.68 4.50
CA GLY A 200 -8.90 -16.49 3.86
C GLY A 200 -8.35 -17.60 2.97
N SER A 201 -9.24 -18.52 2.59
CA SER A 201 -8.87 -19.64 1.73
C SER A 201 -8.28 -19.17 0.41
N ASN A 202 -7.16 -19.78 0.01
CA ASN A 202 -6.43 -19.45 -1.21
C ASN A 202 -6.03 -17.96 -1.33
N ALA A 203 -5.96 -17.21 -0.25
CA ALA A 203 -5.73 -15.76 -0.29
C ALA A 203 -4.47 -15.37 -1.07
N PHE A 204 -3.41 -16.16 -0.99
CA PHE A 204 -2.15 -15.98 -1.70
C PHE A 204 -1.73 -17.24 -2.48
N ALA A 205 -2.71 -18.07 -2.88
CA ALA A 205 -2.39 -19.29 -3.64
C ALA A 205 -1.80 -18.94 -5.01
N GLN A 206 -0.80 -19.73 -5.44
CA GLN A 206 -0.13 -19.60 -6.74
C GLN A 206 0.58 -18.24 -6.96
N CYS A 207 1.04 -17.62 -5.88
CA CYS A 207 1.97 -16.50 -5.95
C CYS A 207 3.40 -17.05 -6.15
N THR A 208 3.77 -17.36 -7.39
CA THR A 208 4.96 -18.16 -7.71
C THR A 208 6.29 -17.50 -7.34
N LYS A 209 6.34 -16.15 -7.28
CA LYS A 209 7.53 -15.39 -6.88
C LYS A 209 7.51 -14.91 -5.43
N LEU A 210 6.49 -15.32 -4.65
CA LEU A 210 6.38 -14.90 -3.25
C LEU A 210 7.57 -15.39 -2.43
N ARG A 211 8.24 -14.46 -1.74
CA ARG A 211 9.39 -14.71 -0.89
C ARG A 211 8.98 -15.03 0.55
N ASN A 212 9.97 -15.16 1.42
CA ASN A 212 9.75 -15.37 2.84
C ASN A 212 8.91 -14.25 3.45
N PHE A 213 8.06 -14.60 4.40
CA PHE A 213 7.20 -13.64 5.08
C PHE A 213 7.03 -13.95 6.56
N ILE A 214 6.53 -12.97 7.29
CA ILE A 214 6.29 -13.04 8.73
C ILE A 214 4.80 -12.82 8.98
N LEU A 215 4.17 -13.77 9.65
CA LEU A 215 2.79 -13.62 10.14
C LEU A 215 2.80 -12.88 11.47
N PRO A 216 2.04 -11.78 11.61
CA PRO A 216 2.04 -10.95 12.81
C PRO A 216 1.41 -11.66 14.02
N ALA A 217 1.67 -11.12 15.22
CA ALA A 217 1.19 -11.66 16.49
C ALA A 217 -0.34 -11.79 16.58
N SER A 218 -1.06 -10.99 15.82
CA SER A 218 -2.52 -10.92 15.82
C SER A 218 -3.23 -12.06 15.07
N VAL A 219 -2.52 -12.83 14.20
CA VAL A 219 -3.14 -13.86 13.36
C VAL A 219 -3.71 -14.98 14.20
N ARG A 220 -4.98 -15.32 13.97
CA ARG A 220 -5.72 -16.38 14.66
C ARG A 220 -6.13 -17.51 13.74
N HIS A 221 -6.54 -17.18 12.50
CA HIS A 221 -7.07 -18.14 11.53
C HIS A 221 -6.32 -18.02 10.21
N ILE A 222 -5.87 -19.16 9.70
CA ILE A 222 -5.29 -19.30 8.37
C ILE A 222 -6.10 -20.39 7.67
N ASP A 223 -6.91 -19.99 6.70
CA ASP A 223 -7.84 -20.89 6.04
C ASP A 223 -7.13 -21.84 5.04
N ALA A 224 -7.88 -22.79 4.50
CA ALA A 224 -7.35 -23.81 3.61
C ALA A 224 -6.63 -23.19 2.40
N ARG A 225 -5.46 -23.75 2.06
CA ARG A 225 -4.64 -23.36 0.91
C ARG A 225 -4.26 -21.87 0.87
N ALA A 226 -4.22 -21.19 2.00
CA ALA A 226 -3.96 -19.75 2.05
C ALA A 226 -2.69 -19.33 1.29
N PHE A 227 -1.62 -20.16 1.35
CA PHE A 227 -0.33 -19.96 0.66
C PHE A 227 0.03 -21.18 -0.22
N TYR A 228 -0.97 -21.79 -0.85
CA TYR A 228 -0.79 -22.98 -1.65
C TYR A 228 0.01 -22.68 -2.94
N GLN A 229 0.97 -23.55 -3.29
CA GLN A 229 1.79 -23.43 -4.50
C GLN A 229 2.52 -22.08 -4.63
N CYS A 230 3.26 -21.70 -3.58
CA CYS A 230 4.19 -20.55 -3.58
C CYS A 230 5.65 -21.07 -3.53
N PRO A 231 6.21 -21.61 -4.61
CA PRO A 231 7.46 -22.38 -4.59
C PRO A 231 8.70 -21.60 -4.17
N ALA A 232 8.69 -20.28 -4.32
CA ALA A 232 9.84 -19.43 -3.95
C ALA A 232 9.92 -19.15 -2.42
N VAL A 233 8.90 -19.51 -1.63
CA VAL A 233 8.91 -19.37 -0.18
C VAL A 233 9.81 -20.44 0.45
N LYS A 234 10.86 -20.03 1.14
CA LYS A 234 11.79 -20.94 1.86
C LYS A 234 11.54 -20.93 3.37
N VAL A 235 11.15 -19.78 3.92
CA VAL A 235 10.93 -19.62 5.36
C VAL A 235 9.63 -18.85 5.61
N ILE A 236 8.81 -19.39 6.50
CA ILE A 236 7.64 -18.73 7.07
C ILE A 236 7.88 -18.56 8.56
N ARG A 237 7.88 -17.31 9.05
CA ARG A 237 7.96 -17.04 10.49
C ARG A 237 6.55 -16.74 11.01
N ILE A 238 6.13 -17.45 12.04
CA ILE A 238 4.85 -17.24 12.71
C ILE A 238 5.13 -16.57 14.06
N ASN A 239 4.83 -15.27 14.16
CA ASN A 239 4.96 -14.53 15.42
C ASN A 239 3.66 -14.56 16.23
N SER A 240 2.61 -15.19 15.70
CA SER A 240 1.33 -15.27 16.39
C SER A 240 1.43 -15.96 17.73
N THR A 241 0.80 -15.39 18.74
CA THR A 241 0.60 -15.99 20.07
C THR A 241 -0.82 -16.53 20.25
N ALA A 242 -1.71 -16.28 19.29
CA ALA A 242 -3.14 -16.58 19.36
C ALA A 242 -3.63 -17.46 18.21
N LEU A 243 -2.73 -18.09 17.43
CA LEU A 243 -3.11 -18.98 16.33
C LEU A 243 -3.90 -20.18 16.87
N ASN A 244 -5.11 -20.35 16.37
CA ASN A 244 -6.03 -21.40 16.81
C ASN A 244 -6.59 -22.26 15.66
N TYR A 245 -6.41 -21.83 14.42
CA TYR A 245 -6.85 -22.59 13.26
C TYR A 245 -5.88 -22.50 12.09
N VAL A 246 -5.52 -23.63 11.52
CA VAL A 246 -4.76 -23.77 10.28
C VAL A 246 -5.49 -24.78 9.38
N GLY A 247 -5.99 -24.29 8.27
CA GLY A 247 -6.78 -25.09 7.32
C GLY A 247 -5.92 -26.03 6.48
N LYS A 248 -6.59 -27.00 5.83
CA LYS A 248 -5.95 -28.02 4.98
C LYS A 248 -5.06 -27.37 3.91
N LYS A 249 -3.80 -27.82 3.83
CA LYS A 249 -2.78 -27.33 2.87
C LYS A 249 -2.52 -25.84 2.93
N ALA A 250 -2.75 -25.17 4.07
CA ALA A 250 -2.58 -23.73 4.21
C ALA A 250 -1.17 -23.26 3.87
N PHE A 251 -0.15 -24.05 4.23
CA PHE A 251 1.27 -23.77 3.97
C PHE A 251 1.92 -24.75 2.97
N ALA A 252 1.14 -25.40 2.13
CA ALA A 252 1.68 -26.27 1.09
C ALA A 252 2.32 -25.44 -0.05
N VAL A 253 3.34 -24.65 0.30
CA VAL A 253 4.08 -23.76 -0.60
C VAL A 253 5.04 -24.56 -1.49
N ASN A 254 5.84 -25.42 -0.88
CA ASN A 254 6.77 -26.38 -1.50
C ASN A 254 7.12 -27.49 -0.52
N LYS A 255 7.98 -28.45 -0.92
CA LYS A 255 8.37 -29.60 -0.09
C LYS A 255 9.43 -29.28 0.98
N THR A 256 10.15 -28.16 0.86
CA THR A 256 11.33 -27.84 1.68
C THR A 256 11.16 -26.60 2.56
N VAL A 257 9.94 -26.10 2.70
CA VAL A 257 9.68 -24.90 3.51
C VAL A 257 10.01 -25.11 4.99
N THR A 258 10.71 -24.15 5.58
CA THR A 258 10.94 -24.08 7.02
C THR A 258 9.91 -23.18 7.67
N ILE A 259 9.15 -23.70 8.65
CA ILE A 259 8.20 -22.92 9.44
C ILE A 259 8.80 -22.66 10.81
N ARG A 260 9.09 -21.38 11.13
CA ARG A 260 9.62 -20.97 12.42
C ARG A 260 8.47 -20.56 13.34
N LEU A 261 8.41 -21.19 14.51
CA LEU A 261 7.33 -21.03 15.49
C LEU A 261 7.86 -20.38 16.77
N PRO A 262 7.02 -19.69 17.56
CA PRO A 262 7.37 -19.23 18.89
C PRO A 262 7.71 -20.45 19.79
N GLU A 263 8.84 -20.40 20.47
CA GLU A 263 9.34 -21.50 21.29
C GLU A 263 8.32 -21.99 22.32
N LYS A 264 7.74 -21.09 23.08
CA LYS A 264 6.72 -21.39 24.12
C LYS A 264 5.44 -22.05 23.57
N LEU A 265 5.17 -21.95 22.27
CA LEU A 265 3.97 -22.46 21.61
C LEU A 265 4.28 -23.55 20.58
N PHE A 266 5.52 -23.98 20.50
CA PHE A 266 6.00 -24.90 19.47
C PHE A 266 5.14 -26.16 19.37
N ALA A 267 4.98 -26.90 20.46
CA ALA A 267 4.23 -28.17 20.48
C ALA A 267 2.76 -27.98 20.04
N ARG A 268 2.11 -26.92 20.54
CA ARG A 268 0.72 -26.59 20.16
C ARG A 268 0.60 -26.31 18.67
N TYR A 269 1.48 -25.43 18.12
CA TYR A 269 1.40 -25.02 16.72
C TYR A 269 1.87 -26.11 15.77
N GLN A 270 2.85 -26.91 16.18
CA GLN A 270 3.27 -28.09 15.43
C GLN A 270 2.08 -29.07 15.23
N LYS A 271 1.28 -29.30 16.29
CA LYS A 271 0.07 -30.13 16.20
C LYS A 271 -0.95 -29.55 15.23
N LEU A 272 -1.25 -28.26 15.31
CA LEU A 272 -2.16 -27.57 14.38
C LEU A 272 -1.71 -27.65 12.92
N ILE A 273 -0.41 -27.42 12.67
CA ILE A 273 0.18 -27.44 11.35
C ILE A 273 0.22 -28.85 10.78
N LYS A 274 0.59 -29.85 11.57
CA LYS A 274 0.56 -31.26 11.15
C LYS A 274 -0.85 -31.73 10.81
N ALA A 275 -1.85 -31.39 11.62
CA ALA A 275 -3.25 -31.73 11.38
C ALA A 275 -3.81 -31.12 10.11
N SER A 276 -3.23 -30.02 9.62
CA SER A 276 -3.65 -29.36 8.38
C SER A 276 -3.14 -30.03 7.09
N ASN A 277 -2.39 -31.16 7.18
CA ASN A 277 -1.75 -31.80 6.02
C ASN A 277 -0.96 -30.80 5.17
N VAL A 278 -0.06 -30.07 5.80
CA VAL A 278 0.75 -29.01 5.18
C VAL A 278 1.57 -29.51 4.01
N TYR A 279 1.99 -30.80 4.08
CA TYR A 279 2.73 -31.46 3.01
C TYR A 279 1.83 -32.46 2.29
N SER A 280 1.64 -32.28 0.98
CA SER A 280 1.20 -33.40 0.14
C SER A 280 2.35 -34.43 0.13
N LYS A 281 2.09 -35.68 0.51
CA LYS A 281 2.98 -36.79 0.20
C LYS A 281 3.28 -36.82 -1.28
#